data_e8fcccb8e5799d5d23aa77d6193fef69
#
_entry.id   e8fcccb8e5799d5d23aa77d6193fef69
#
_cell.length_a   1.000
_cell.length_b   1.000
_cell.length_c   1.000
_cell.angle_alpha   90.00
_cell.angle_beta   90.00
_cell.angle_gamma   90.00
#
_symmetry.space_group_name_H-M   'P 1'
#
loop_
_entity.id
_entity.type
_entity.pdbx_description
1 polymer ?
#
loop_
_entity_poly.entity_id
_entity_poly.type
_entity_poly.pdbx_seq_one_letter_code
_entity_poly.pdbx_strand_id
1 'polypeptide(L)'
;MKKLAFGLSALIVGMMMLGAPSAEARDQIRVVGSSTVFPFATAVAEEFGRTTSHKTPIVESTGSGGGLKLFCSGIGVQHPDVTNASRRIKASEIENCASNGIEAAEVRIGFDGIVFANFKKAPALNLTLRQLFLALAKNVPGPDGSLIENPNKTWKDVDASLPDTKIEVLGPPPTSGTRDAFNELAIEGGCKTFPELKATKKQDKNRYKAICRSVREDGAYVEAGENDNLIVQKLQANPNAFGVFGYSFLEQNSDVLRGSKINDVVPTFDNIAEGAYPVSRSLYFYVKKAHVGVISGIEEYVEAFVSDDAIGDYGYLSEKGLIPLMEDERDTMRDEALGLETITVEDLGGE
;
A
#
# COMPACT_ATOMS: atom_id res chain seq x y z
N MET A 1 -88.33 -11.11 -40.39
CA MET A 1 -87.28 -10.31 -41.03
C MET A 1 -86.46 -9.70 -39.94
N LYS A 2 -85.40 -10.34 -39.54
CA LYS A 2 -84.44 -9.89 -38.46
C LYS A 2 -83.12 -9.50 -39.10
N LYS A 3 -82.76 -8.22 -38.93
CA LYS A 3 -81.44 -7.71 -39.43
C LYS A 3 -80.37 -8.01 -38.37
N LEU A 4 -79.33 -8.75 -38.78
CA LEU A 4 -78.15 -8.95 -38.01
C LEU A 4 -77.24 -7.73 -38.23
N ALA A 5 -76.80 -7.07 -37.14
CA ALA A 5 -75.75 -6.07 -37.12
C ALA A 5 -74.43 -6.74 -36.69
N PHE A 6 -73.41 -6.68 -37.56
CA PHE A 6 -72.04 -7.09 -37.26
C PHE A 6 -71.28 -5.92 -36.62
N GLY A 7 -70.97 -6.08 -35.35
CA GLY A 7 -70.06 -5.15 -34.65
C GLY A 7 -68.60 -5.49 -34.88
N LEU A 8 -67.82 -4.57 -35.47
CA LEU A 8 -66.37 -4.66 -35.72
C LEU A 8 -65.66 -4.16 -34.45
N SER A 9 -65.13 -5.08 -33.63
CA SER A 9 -64.30 -4.74 -32.50
C SER A 9 -62.85 -4.54 -32.95
N ALA A 10 -62.37 -3.29 -32.97
CA ALA A 10 -60.97 -2.95 -33.20
C ALA A 10 -60.17 -3.22 -31.93
N LEU A 11 -59.25 -4.21 -31.98
CA LEU A 11 -58.28 -4.51 -30.90
C LEU A 11 -57.11 -3.52 -31.04
N ILE A 12 -57.04 -2.52 -30.14
CA ILE A 12 -55.88 -1.65 -30.01
C ILE A 12 -54.85 -2.41 -29.16
N VAL A 13 -53.83 -2.99 -29.82
CA VAL A 13 -52.63 -3.52 -29.14
C VAL A 13 -51.76 -2.33 -28.73
N GLY A 14 -51.89 -1.91 -27.48
CA GLY A 14 -50.99 -0.94 -26.87
C GLY A 14 -49.62 -1.56 -26.66
N MET A 15 -48.65 -1.20 -27.50
CA MET A 15 -47.24 -1.55 -27.36
C MET A 15 -46.65 -0.73 -26.18
N MET A 16 -46.69 -1.30 -24.96
CA MET A 16 -45.95 -0.77 -23.82
C MET A 16 -44.45 -0.93 -24.14
N MET A 17 -43.79 0.13 -24.60
CA MET A 17 -42.35 0.24 -24.52
C MET A 17 -41.95 0.29 -23.04
N LEU A 18 -41.57 -0.87 -22.51
CA LEU A 18 -40.78 -0.95 -21.27
C LEU A 18 -39.46 -0.23 -21.53
N GLY A 19 -39.37 1.05 -21.16
CA GLY A 19 -38.10 1.75 -21.04
C GLY A 19 -37.25 0.99 -20.02
N ALA A 20 -36.22 0.30 -20.51
CA ALA A 20 -35.21 -0.22 -19.61
C ALA A 20 -34.69 0.97 -18.78
N PRO A 21 -34.60 0.86 -17.45
CA PRO A 21 -33.95 1.90 -16.68
C PRO A 21 -32.52 2.00 -17.25
N SER A 22 -32.18 3.16 -17.83
CA SER A 22 -30.80 3.49 -18.10
C SER A 22 -30.09 3.43 -16.74
N ALA A 23 -29.18 2.48 -16.55
CA ALA A 23 -28.29 2.50 -15.42
C ALA A 23 -27.56 3.85 -15.50
N GLU A 24 -27.92 4.75 -14.61
CA GLU A 24 -27.28 6.05 -14.53
C GLU A 24 -25.80 5.78 -14.26
N ALA A 25 -24.93 6.18 -15.20
CA ALA A 25 -23.51 6.00 -15.06
C ALA A 25 -23.08 6.75 -13.79
N ARG A 26 -22.38 6.06 -12.89
CA ARG A 26 -21.80 6.70 -11.72
C ARG A 26 -20.83 7.78 -12.22
N ASP A 27 -20.95 8.99 -11.71
CA ASP A 27 -20.16 10.17 -12.07
C ASP A 27 -19.00 10.44 -11.08
N GLN A 28 -18.62 9.43 -10.30
CA GLN A 28 -17.60 9.53 -9.26
C GLN A 28 -16.70 8.29 -9.27
N ILE A 29 -15.39 8.50 -9.37
CA ILE A 29 -14.38 7.43 -9.37
C ILE A 29 -14.35 6.75 -8.00
N ARG A 30 -14.26 5.42 -7.98
CA ARG A 30 -14.01 4.60 -6.78
C ARG A 30 -12.64 3.95 -6.85
N VAL A 31 -11.83 4.27 -5.84
CA VAL A 31 -10.49 3.74 -5.63
C VAL A 31 -10.49 2.87 -4.37
N VAL A 32 -9.99 1.64 -4.46
CA VAL A 32 -9.88 0.72 -3.32
C VAL A 32 -8.44 0.21 -3.22
N GLY A 33 -8.03 -0.37 -2.11
CA GLY A 33 -6.77 -1.12 -2.07
C GLY A 33 -5.84 -0.82 -0.91
N SER A 34 -4.56 -0.68 -1.21
CA SER A 34 -3.47 -0.60 -0.25
C SER A 34 -3.64 0.52 0.78
N SER A 35 -3.50 0.19 2.06
CA SER A 35 -3.42 1.17 3.16
C SER A 35 -2.18 2.08 3.06
N THR A 36 -1.09 1.57 2.50
CA THR A 36 0.14 2.35 2.27
C THR A 36 -0.04 3.40 1.18
N VAL A 37 -0.72 3.06 0.09
CA VAL A 37 -0.99 3.99 -1.03
C VAL A 37 -2.16 4.92 -0.72
N PHE A 38 -3.02 4.56 0.23
CA PHE A 38 -4.22 5.31 0.61
C PHE A 38 -3.95 6.81 0.86
N PRO A 39 -2.95 7.24 1.65
CA PRO A 39 -2.69 8.66 1.88
C PRO A 39 -2.27 9.41 0.62
N PHE A 40 -1.53 8.78 -0.29
CA PHE A 40 -1.13 9.36 -1.57
C PHE A 40 -2.35 9.51 -2.50
N ALA A 41 -3.11 8.43 -2.69
CA ALA A 41 -4.31 8.44 -3.51
C ALA A 41 -5.38 9.41 -2.99
N THR A 42 -5.50 9.57 -1.67
CA THR A 42 -6.40 10.57 -1.06
C THR A 42 -5.96 11.99 -1.38
N ALA A 43 -4.66 12.29 -1.29
CA ALA A 43 -4.14 13.61 -1.63
C ALA A 43 -4.39 13.95 -3.10
N VAL A 44 -4.15 13.00 -4.02
CA VAL A 44 -4.46 13.20 -5.44
C VAL A 44 -5.95 13.36 -5.67
N ALA A 45 -6.80 12.58 -5.00
CA ALA A 45 -8.26 12.68 -5.13
C ALA A 45 -8.80 14.04 -4.66
N GLU A 46 -8.28 14.56 -3.55
CA GLU A 46 -8.63 15.89 -3.03
C GLU A 46 -8.19 17.00 -3.98
N GLU A 47 -6.95 16.94 -4.48
CA GLU A 47 -6.42 17.90 -5.44
C GLU A 47 -7.21 17.87 -6.75
N PHE A 48 -7.48 16.68 -7.28
CA PHE A 48 -8.29 16.45 -8.47
C PHE A 48 -9.69 17.06 -8.34
N GLY A 49 -10.39 16.82 -7.21
CA GLY A 49 -11.72 17.38 -6.97
C GLY A 49 -11.70 18.89 -6.77
N ARG A 50 -10.54 19.47 -6.36
CA ARG A 50 -10.36 20.93 -6.20
C ARG A 50 -10.03 21.64 -7.50
N THR A 51 -9.29 20.99 -8.40
CA THR A 51 -8.72 21.61 -9.62
C THR A 51 -9.52 21.32 -10.89
N THR A 52 -10.41 20.33 -10.85
CA THR A 52 -11.23 19.92 -11.99
C THR A 52 -12.72 20.13 -11.74
N SER A 53 -13.54 19.91 -12.77
CA SER A 53 -15.01 19.91 -12.65
C SER A 53 -15.59 18.55 -12.20
N HIS A 54 -14.74 17.53 -12.04
CA HIS A 54 -15.16 16.19 -11.63
C HIS A 54 -15.39 16.10 -10.12
N LYS A 55 -16.20 15.13 -9.69
CA LYS A 55 -16.36 14.83 -8.27
C LYS A 55 -15.08 14.25 -7.69
N THR A 56 -14.76 14.64 -6.47
CA THR A 56 -13.65 14.04 -5.71
C THR A 56 -13.78 12.52 -5.67
N PRO A 57 -12.79 11.75 -6.14
CA PRO A 57 -12.81 10.29 -6.06
C PRO A 57 -12.99 9.77 -4.62
N ILE A 58 -13.74 8.68 -4.46
CA ILE A 58 -13.87 7.98 -3.17
C ILE A 58 -12.69 7.01 -3.06
N VAL A 59 -11.88 7.16 -2.02
CA VAL A 59 -10.73 6.29 -1.74
C VAL A 59 -11.00 5.47 -0.49
N GLU A 60 -10.88 4.13 -0.59
CA GLU A 60 -11.16 3.19 0.50
C GLU A 60 -9.94 2.27 0.74
N SER A 61 -9.51 2.17 1.99
CA SER A 61 -8.41 1.27 2.39
C SER A 61 -8.94 -0.15 2.66
N THR A 62 -8.64 -1.08 1.75
CA THR A 62 -9.06 -2.50 1.84
C THR A 62 -7.88 -3.48 1.87
N GLY A 63 -6.65 -2.92 1.83
CA GLY A 63 -5.40 -3.66 1.61
C GLY A 63 -5.25 -4.12 0.15
N SER A 64 -3.99 -4.25 -0.34
CA SER A 64 -3.69 -4.57 -1.75
C SER A 64 -4.43 -5.81 -2.26
N GLY A 65 -4.43 -6.90 -1.50
CA GLY A 65 -5.10 -8.15 -1.92
C GLY A 65 -6.63 -8.07 -1.85
N GLY A 66 -7.19 -7.26 -0.94
CA GLY A 66 -8.63 -6.98 -0.85
C GLY A 66 -9.10 -6.14 -2.01
N GLY A 67 -8.36 -5.07 -2.31
CA GLY A 67 -8.63 -4.17 -3.43
C GLY A 67 -8.57 -4.88 -4.78
N LEU A 68 -7.51 -5.63 -5.06
CA LEU A 68 -7.38 -6.42 -6.29
C LEU A 68 -8.51 -7.44 -6.44
N LYS A 69 -8.94 -8.09 -5.34
CA LYS A 69 -10.09 -9.00 -5.39
C LYS A 69 -11.38 -8.29 -5.76
N LEU A 70 -11.65 -7.11 -5.18
CA LEU A 70 -12.83 -6.30 -5.50
C LEU A 70 -12.76 -5.75 -6.93
N PHE A 71 -11.60 -5.27 -7.34
CA PHE A 71 -11.33 -4.75 -8.67
C PHE A 71 -11.55 -5.82 -9.75
N CYS A 72 -11.02 -7.03 -9.57
CA CYS A 72 -11.16 -8.12 -10.52
C CYS A 72 -12.49 -8.88 -10.43
N SER A 73 -13.46 -8.45 -9.59
CA SER A 73 -14.72 -9.19 -9.40
C SER A 73 -15.80 -8.93 -10.46
N GLY A 74 -15.61 -7.95 -11.36
CA GLY A 74 -16.54 -7.65 -12.43
C GLY A 74 -16.38 -6.27 -13.03
N ILE A 75 -17.17 -6.04 -14.10
CA ILE A 75 -17.29 -4.76 -14.80
C ILE A 75 -18.63 -4.12 -14.43
N GLY A 76 -18.71 -2.81 -14.48
CA GLY A 76 -19.93 -2.03 -14.23
C GLY A 76 -19.85 -1.15 -12.97
N VAL A 77 -20.83 -0.28 -12.83
CA VAL A 77 -20.81 0.84 -11.86
C VAL A 77 -20.74 0.43 -10.37
N GLN A 78 -21.06 -0.82 -10.06
CA GLN A 78 -20.98 -1.38 -8.70
C GLN A 78 -19.55 -1.80 -8.30
N HIS A 79 -18.64 -1.96 -9.27
CA HIS A 79 -17.26 -2.37 -9.04
C HIS A 79 -16.32 -1.14 -9.02
N PRO A 80 -15.16 -1.21 -8.33
CA PRO A 80 -14.19 -0.12 -8.32
C PRO A 80 -13.52 0.06 -9.69
N ASP A 81 -13.10 1.30 -9.95
CA ASP A 81 -12.47 1.72 -11.20
C ASP A 81 -10.95 1.59 -11.13
N VAL A 82 -10.42 1.88 -9.95
CA VAL A 82 -8.98 1.90 -9.66
C VAL A 82 -8.72 1.06 -8.41
N THR A 83 -7.59 0.36 -8.39
CA THR A 83 -7.12 -0.31 -7.18
C THR A 83 -5.65 0.00 -6.90
N ASN A 84 -5.37 0.38 -5.65
CA ASN A 84 -4.04 0.67 -5.16
C ASN A 84 -3.35 -0.59 -4.64
N ALA A 85 -2.05 -0.74 -4.88
CA ALA A 85 -1.28 -1.85 -4.37
C ALA A 85 0.13 -1.43 -3.93
N SER A 86 0.59 -1.96 -2.81
CA SER A 86 1.94 -1.80 -2.28
C SER A 86 2.85 -2.98 -2.64
N ARG A 87 2.57 -3.60 -3.74
CA ARG A 87 3.32 -4.64 -4.45
C ARG A 87 2.77 -4.79 -5.86
N ARG A 88 3.56 -5.31 -6.77
CA ARG A 88 3.07 -5.63 -8.11
C ARG A 88 1.91 -6.65 -8.04
N ILE A 89 0.99 -6.59 -8.97
CA ILE A 89 -0.09 -7.57 -9.16
C ILE A 89 0.51 -8.95 -9.43
N LYS A 90 -0.15 -10.02 -8.98
CA LYS A 90 0.33 -11.39 -9.17
C LYS A 90 -0.29 -12.02 -10.40
N ALA A 91 0.38 -13.00 -11.01
CA ALA A 91 -0.16 -13.77 -12.12
C ALA A 91 -1.59 -14.29 -11.84
N SER A 92 -1.83 -14.88 -10.67
CA SER A 92 -3.16 -15.37 -10.28
C SER A 92 -4.22 -14.26 -10.12
N GLU A 93 -3.82 -13.02 -9.89
CA GLU A 93 -4.74 -11.88 -9.81
C GLU A 93 -5.05 -11.35 -11.23
N ILE A 94 -4.05 -11.33 -12.14
CA ILE A 94 -4.26 -11.03 -13.55
C ILE A 94 -5.18 -12.06 -14.19
N GLU A 95 -4.95 -13.35 -13.96
CA GLU A 95 -5.81 -14.44 -14.45
C GLU A 95 -7.25 -14.30 -13.93
N ASN A 96 -7.42 -13.93 -12.65
CA ASN A 96 -8.75 -13.65 -12.09
C ASN A 96 -9.41 -12.44 -12.75
N CYS A 97 -8.69 -11.36 -13.02
CA CYS A 97 -9.20 -10.21 -13.78
C CYS A 97 -9.64 -10.63 -15.19
N ALA A 98 -8.77 -11.32 -15.92
CA ALA A 98 -9.02 -11.78 -17.28
C ALA A 98 -10.24 -12.72 -17.37
N SER A 99 -10.43 -13.62 -16.38
CA SER A 99 -11.60 -14.51 -16.32
C SER A 99 -12.94 -13.77 -16.18
N ASN A 100 -12.90 -12.53 -15.70
CA ASN A 100 -14.04 -11.62 -15.59
C ASN A 100 -14.05 -10.54 -16.68
N GLY A 101 -13.25 -10.68 -17.75
CA GLY A 101 -13.17 -9.76 -18.88
C GLY A 101 -12.53 -8.42 -18.54
N ILE A 102 -11.71 -8.35 -17.49
CA ILE A 102 -11.09 -7.11 -17.02
C ILE A 102 -9.64 -7.06 -17.47
N GLU A 103 -9.30 -6.01 -18.19
CA GLU A 103 -7.94 -5.59 -18.49
C GLU A 103 -7.54 -4.49 -17.50
N ALA A 104 -6.36 -4.64 -16.89
CA ALA A 104 -5.82 -3.70 -15.91
C ALA A 104 -4.63 -2.94 -16.50
N ALA A 105 -4.69 -1.62 -16.56
CA ALA A 105 -3.52 -0.79 -16.82
C ALA A 105 -2.72 -0.62 -15.54
N GLU A 106 -1.41 -0.91 -15.58
CA GLU A 106 -0.50 -0.80 -14.43
C GLU A 106 0.17 0.58 -14.42
N VAL A 107 0.21 1.20 -13.24
CA VAL A 107 0.96 2.45 -13.03
C VAL A 107 1.80 2.31 -11.78
N ARG A 108 3.13 2.38 -11.90
CA ARG A 108 4.08 2.39 -10.79
C ARG A 108 4.37 3.83 -10.38
N ILE A 109 3.95 4.23 -9.18
CA ILE A 109 3.98 5.63 -8.74
C ILE A 109 5.25 6.03 -7.98
N GLY A 110 6.10 5.09 -7.62
CA GLY A 110 7.29 5.33 -6.81
C GLY A 110 7.51 4.22 -5.80
N PHE A 111 8.20 4.55 -4.72
CA PHE A 111 8.59 3.59 -3.69
C PHE A 111 8.15 4.04 -2.30
N ASP A 112 8.01 3.05 -1.41
CA ASP A 112 7.85 3.20 0.03
C ASP A 112 9.09 2.60 0.71
N GLY A 113 9.80 3.38 1.50
CA GLY A 113 10.95 2.94 2.28
C GLY A 113 10.74 3.28 3.75
N ILE A 114 10.70 2.26 4.62
CA ILE A 114 10.56 2.44 6.06
C ILE A 114 11.90 2.28 6.72
N VAL A 115 12.35 3.32 7.41
CA VAL A 115 13.64 3.33 8.07
C VAL A 115 13.54 2.98 9.55
N PHE A 116 14.59 2.37 10.06
CA PHE A 116 14.86 2.22 11.47
C PHE A 116 16.04 3.14 11.81
N ALA A 117 15.78 4.25 12.46
CA ALA A 117 16.74 5.35 12.59
C ALA A 117 16.93 5.79 14.04
N ASN A 118 18.04 6.41 14.33
CA ASN A 118 18.32 6.97 15.64
C ASN A 118 19.08 8.31 15.54
N PHE A 119 19.28 8.97 16.68
CA PHE A 119 20.06 10.20 16.75
C PHE A 119 21.51 9.95 16.33
N LYS A 120 22.06 10.81 15.45
CA LYS A 120 23.35 10.60 14.78
C LYS A 120 24.54 10.46 15.72
N LYS A 121 24.46 11.04 16.94
CA LYS A 121 25.52 10.94 17.96
C LYS A 121 25.50 9.62 18.74
N ALA A 122 24.38 8.89 18.72
CA ALA A 122 24.28 7.56 19.34
C ALA A 122 24.88 6.49 18.41
N PRO A 123 25.25 5.29 18.87
CA PRO A 123 25.75 4.21 18.04
C PRO A 123 24.73 3.79 16.98
N ALA A 124 25.21 3.59 15.75
CA ALA A 124 24.40 2.96 14.71
C ALA A 124 24.29 1.45 14.97
N LEU A 125 23.15 0.86 14.65
CA LEU A 125 22.98 -0.58 14.64
C LEU A 125 23.01 -1.12 13.21
N ASN A 126 23.45 -2.37 13.12
CA ASN A 126 23.24 -3.20 11.94
C ASN A 126 22.39 -4.38 12.38
N LEU A 127 21.15 -4.40 11.95
CA LEU A 127 20.15 -5.36 12.40
C LEU A 127 19.74 -6.26 11.24
N THR A 128 19.47 -7.51 11.54
CA THR A 128 18.75 -8.40 10.62
C THR A 128 17.25 -8.23 10.82
N LEU A 129 16.46 -8.58 9.80
CA LEU A 129 14.99 -8.67 9.94
C LEU A 129 14.60 -9.62 11.09
N ARG A 130 15.37 -10.72 11.28
CA ARG A 130 15.17 -11.65 12.39
C ARG A 130 15.34 -10.97 13.76
N GLN A 131 16.36 -10.14 13.92
CA GLN A 131 16.59 -9.39 15.16
C GLN A 131 15.50 -8.35 15.40
N LEU A 132 15.01 -7.65 14.35
CA LEU A 132 13.86 -6.75 14.49
C LEU A 132 12.59 -7.49 14.95
N PHE A 133 12.32 -8.67 14.39
CA PHE A 133 11.21 -9.51 14.84
C PHE A 133 11.37 -9.91 16.31
N LEU A 134 12.53 -10.41 16.70
CA LEU A 134 12.81 -10.80 18.11
C LEU A 134 12.77 -9.61 19.07
N ALA A 135 13.11 -8.40 18.62
CA ALA A 135 13.02 -7.19 19.44
C ALA A 135 11.58 -6.70 19.63
N LEU A 136 10.77 -6.71 18.57
CA LEU A 136 9.55 -5.92 18.51
C LEU A 136 8.26 -6.72 18.32
N ALA A 137 8.31 -8.01 17.95
CA ALA A 137 7.10 -8.82 17.87
C ALA A 137 6.47 -9.04 19.24
N LYS A 138 5.15 -9.12 19.29
CA LYS A 138 4.38 -9.40 20.53
C LYS A 138 4.75 -10.77 21.09
N ASN A 139 4.80 -11.77 20.22
CA ASN A 139 5.17 -13.13 20.59
C ASN A 139 6.36 -13.60 19.74
N VAL A 140 7.25 -14.35 20.35
CA VAL A 140 8.45 -14.93 19.74
C VAL A 140 8.58 -16.41 20.03
N PRO A 141 9.33 -17.20 19.25
CA PRO A 141 9.63 -18.59 19.61
C PRO A 141 10.45 -18.65 20.90
N GLY A 142 9.96 -19.44 21.85
CA GLY A 142 10.69 -19.79 23.08
C GLY A 142 11.76 -20.86 22.83
N PRO A 143 12.53 -21.25 23.86
CA PRO A 143 13.60 -22.23 23.76
C PRO A 143 13.12 -23.64 23.34
N ASP A 144 11.87 -23.97 23.62
CA ASP A 144 11.22 -25.23 23.23
C ASP A 144 10.45 -25.15 21.89
N GLY A 145 10.53 -24.00 21.20
CA GLY A 145 9.84 -23.72 19.96
C GLY A 145 8.37 -23.31 20.12
N SER A 146 7.84 -23.28 21.36
CA SER A 146 6.51 -22.73 21.61
C SER A 146 6.51 -21.20 21.45
N LEU A 147 5.35 -20.62 21.13
CA LEU A 147 5.18 -19.16 21.12
C LEU A 147 5.03 -18.66 22.54
N ILE A 148 5.88 -17.74 22.93
CA ILE A 148 5.84 -17.05 24.23
C ILE A 148 5.71 -15.56 24.04
N GLU A 149 5.19 -14.86 25.03
CA GLU A 149 5.26 -13.39 25.09
C GLU A 149 6.73 -12.95 25.02
N ASN A 150 7.03 -11.89 24.30
CA ASN A 150 8.41 -11.47 24.04
C ASN A 150 9.15 -11.09 25.34
N PRO A 151 10.16 -11.84 25.79
CA PRO A 151 10.88 -11.60 27.02
C PRO A 151 12.00 -10.57 26.90
N ASN A 152 12.43 -10.23 25.67
CA ASN A 152 13.61 -9.41 25.42
C ASN A 152 13.39 -7.96 25.90
N LYS A 153 14.24 -7.45 26.76
CA LYS A 153 14.17 -6.09 27.31
C LYS A 153 15.28 -5.19 26.78
N THR A 154 16.42 -5.77 26.45
CA THR A 154 17.59 -5.09 25.90
C THR A 154 17.92 -5.63 24.51
N TRP A 155 18.66 -4.86 23.70
CA TRP A 155 19.14 -5.33 22.42
C TRP A 155 20.05 -6.54 22.58
N LYS A 156 20.80 -6.63 23.66
CA LYS A 156 21.65 -7.78 23.99
C LYS A 156 20.86 -9.06 24.28
N ASP A 157 19.64 -8.96 24.78
CA ASP A 157 18.75 -10.13 24.96
C ASP A 157 18.35 -10.74 23.60
N VAL A 158 18.28 -9.89 22.57
CA VAL A 158 17.99 -10.32 21.20
C VAL A 158 19.19 -11.02 20.56
N ASP A 159 20.38 -10.44 20.73
CA ASP A 159 21.65 -10.98 20.23
C ASP A 159 22.83 -10.45 21.09
N ALA A 160 23.71 -11.34 21.50
CA ALA A 160 24.84 -11.02 22.39
C ALA A 160 25.83 -10.01 21.76
N SER A 161 25.82 -9.83 20.44
CA SER A 161 26.66 -8.85 19.72
C SER A 161 26.09 -7.43 19.77
N LEU A 162 24.81 -7.27 20.14
CA LEU A 162 24.14 -5.98 20.24
C LEU A 162 24.39 -5.31 21.60
N PRO A 163 24.21 -3.99 21.71
CA PRO A 163 24.49 -3.26 22.94
C PRO A 163 23.53 -3.65 24.08
N ASP A 164 24.03 -3.57 25.31
CA ASP A 164 23.23 -3.79 26.52
C ASP A 164 22.44 -2.52 26.88
N THR A 165 21.56 -2.11 25.98
CA THR A 165 20.67 -0.95 26.14
C THR A 165 19.23 -1.38 25.96
N LYS A 166 18.31 -0.71 26.69
CA LYS A 166 16.88 -0.98 26.61
C LYS A 166 16.37 -0.87 25.19
N ILE A 167 15.51 -1.80 24.78
CA ILE A 167 14.73 -1.68 23.55
C ILE A 167 13.67 -0.59 23.76
N GLU A 168 13.82 0.51 23.04
CA GLU A 168 12.85 1.59 23.01
C GLU A 168 12.73 2.11 21.58
N VAL A 169 11.58 1.89 20.98
CA VAL A 169 11.31 2.21 19.57
C VAL A 169 10.07 3.07 19.49
N LEU A 170 10.21 4.24 18.90
CA LEU A 170 9.14 5.19 18.64
C LEU A 170 8.63 4.98 17.22
N GLY A 171 7.35 4.84 17.03
CA GLY A 171 6.80 4.65 15.68
C GLY A 171 5.34 5.05 15.59
N PRO A 172 4.79 5.01 14.37
CA PRO A 172 3.41 5.40 14.12
C PRO A 172 2.41 4.40 14.74
N PRO A 173 1.15 4.85 14.98
CA PRO A 173 0.08 4.03 15.53
C PRO A 173 -0.43 3.00 14.53
N PRO A 174 -1.28 2.04 14.95
CA PRO A 174 -1.84 1.00 14.07
C PRO A 174 -2.68 1.51 12.88
N THR A 175 -3.14 2.76 12.92
CA THR A 175 -3.89 3.42 11.84
C THR A 175 -3.01 3.86 10.67
N SER A 176 -1.69 3.94 10.87
CA SER A 176 -0.72 4.42 9.90
C SER A 176 -0.36 3.38 8.83
N GLY A 177 -0.33 3.82 7.56
CA GLY A 177 0.21 3.02 6.45
C GLY A 177 1.69 2.66 6.62
N THR A 178 2.50 3.54 7.22
CA THR A 178 3.90 3.29 7.60
C THR A 178 4.02 2.16 8.61
N ARG A 179 3.10 2.11 9.62
CA ARG A 179 3.04 0.99 10.56
C ARG A 179 2.71 -0.33 9.88
N ASP A 180 1.75 -0.33 8.96
CA ASP A 180 1.38 -1.51 8.16
C ASP A 180 2.57 -1.99 7.33
N ALA A 181 3.28 -1.07 6.66
CA ALA A 181 4.47 -1.37 5.88
C ALA A 181 5.58 -1.99 6.74
N PHE A 182 5.86 -1.39 7.90
CA PHE A 182 6.83 -1.92 8.85
C PHE A 182 6.46 -3.33 9.31
N ASN A 183 5.19 -3.57 9.66
CA ASN A 183 4.71 -4.88 10.08
C ASN A 183 4.82 -5.93 8.96
N GLU A 184 4.57 -5.54 7.68
CA GLU A 184 4.68 -6.46 6.54
C GLU A 184 6.12 -6.76 6.14
N LEU A 185 6.97 -5.74 6.08
CA LEU A 185 8.32 -5.87 5.53
C LEU A 185 9.32 -6.31 6.61
N ALA A 186 9.32 -5.62 7.76
CA ALA A 186 10.29 -5.89 8.81
C ALA A 186 9.84 -7.03 9.74
N ILE A 187 8.67 -6.92 10.36
CA ILE A 187 8.24 -7.90 11.36
C ILE A 187 7.87 -9.24 10.72
N GLU A 188 7.02 -9.26 9.68
CA GLU A 188 6.74 -10.50 8.94
C GLU A 188 7.99 -11.01 8.22
N GLY A 189 8.85 -10.10 7.69
CA GLY A 189 10.13 -10.46 7.09
C GLY A 189 11.00 -11.28 8.04
N GLY A 190 11.15 -10.82 9.28
CA GLY A 190 11.88 -11.53 10.32
C GLY A 190 11.18 -12.82 10.78
N CYS A 191 9.85 -12.81 10.91
CA CYS A 191 9.05 -13.98 11.23
C CYS A 191 9.27 -15.12 10.22
N LYS A 192 9.40 -14.82 8.94
CA LYS A 192 9.65 -15.80 7.87
C LYS A 192 10.99 -16.53 8.00
N THR A 193 11.92 -16.00 8.77
CA THR A 193 13.22 -16.67 9.03
C THR A 193 13.11 -17.86 9.98
N PHE A 194 11.93 -18.06 10.60
CA PHE A 194 11.59 -19.21 11.44
C PHE A 194 10.73 -20.17 10.61
N PRO A 195 11.27 -21.38 10.24
CA PRO A 195 10.56 -22.31 9.35
C PRO A 195 9.18 -22.72 9.87
N GLU A 196 9.06 -22.93 11.18
CA GLU A 196 7.82 -23.31 11.87
C GLU A 196 6.74 -22.23 11.77
N LEU A 197 7.12 -20.95 11.94
CA LEU A 197 6.21 -19.83 11.77
C LEU A 197 5.82 -19.62 10.30
N LYS A 198 6.80 -19.75 9.40
CA LYS A 198 6.55 -19.68 7.95
C LYS A 198 5.56 -20.74 7.49
N ALA A 199 5.64 -21.98 8.04
CA ALA A 199 4.74 -23.08 7.71
C ALA A 199 3.28 -22.77 8.11
N THR A 200 3.03 -22.04 9.20
CA THR A 200 1.70 -21.64 9.65
C THR A 200 0.93 -20.86 8.58
N LYS A 201 1.62 -20.11 7.69
CA LYS A 201 0.99 -19.34 6.60
C LYS A 201 0.14 -20.18 5.66
N LYS A 202 0.56 -21.44 5.41
CA LYS A 202 -0.17 -22.39 4.55
C LYS A 202 -1.35 -23.05 5.27
N GLN A 203 -1.27 -23.19 6.60
CA GLN A 203 -2.28 -23.86 7.42
C GLN A 203 -3.40 -22.91 7.84
N ASP A 204 -3.03 -21.72 8.34
CA ASP A 204 -3.94 -20.69 8.81
C ASP A 204 -3.32 -19.30 8.58
N LYS A 205 -3.76 -18.63 7.51
CA LYS A 205 -3.29 -17.30 7.10
C LYS A 205 -3.60 -16.21 8.14
N ASN A 206 -4.75 -16.34 8.84
CA ASN A 206 -5.14 -15.34 9.84
C ASN A 206 -4.29 -15.48 11.11
N ARG A 207 -4.09 -16.71 11.57
CA ARG A 207 -3.18 -17.00 12.68
C ARG A 207 -1.75 -16.56 12.37
N TYR A 208 -1.28 -16.87 11.16
CA TYR A 208 0.04 -16.41 10.70
C TYR A 208 0.18 -14.88 10.79
N LYS A 209 -0.79 -14.12 10.27
CA LYS A 209 -0.79 -12.66 10.35
C LYS A 209 -0.82 -12.16 11.80
N ALA A 210 -1.64 -12.77 12.64
CA ALA A 210 -1.74 -12.41 14.06
C ALA A 210 -0.41 -12.62 14.81
N ILE A 211 0.41 -13.59 14.42
CA ILE A 211 1.73 -13.83 14.99
C ILE A 211 2.77 -12.90 14.36
N CYS A 212 2.86 -12.90 13.02
CA CYS A 212 3.97 -12.33 12.28
C CYS A 212 3.86 -10.83 12.00
N ARG A 213 2.72 -10.18 12.32
CA ARG A 213 2.50 -8.74 12.10
C ARG A 213 2.09 -8.00 13.36
N SER A 214 2.12 -8.64 14.52
CA SER A 214 1.77 -8.02 15.79
C SER A 214 3.02 -7.52 16.50
N VAL A 215 3.06 -6.23 16.77
CA VAL A 215 4.11 -5.58 17.55
C VAL A 215 3.69 -5.55 19.02
N ARG A 216 4.68 -5.63 19.91
CA ARG A 216 4.48 -5.62 21.36
C ARG A 216 4.00 -4.26 21.89
N GLU A 217 3.24 -4.29 22.98
CA GLU A 217 2.59 -3.13 23.59
C GLU A 217 3.05 -2.88 25.06
N ASP A 218 4.16 -3.52 25.46
CA ASP A 218 4.71 -3.47 26.81
C ASP A 218 5.68 -2.31 27.07
N GLY A 219 5.69 -1.33 26.16
CA GLY A 219 6.50 -0.12 26.23
C GLY A 219 7.87 -0.21 25.56
N ALA A 220 8.23 -1.34 24.92
CA ALA A 220 9.39 -1.42 24.06
C ALA A 220 9.13 -0.78 22.67
N TYR A 221 7.91 -0.87 22.17
CA TYR A 221 7.42 -0.05 21.07
C TYR A 221 6.43 0.98 21.62
N VAL A 222 6.67 2.26 21.34
CA VAL A 222 5.86 3.38 21.81
C VAL A 222 5.24 4.10 20.62
N GLU A 223 3.92 4.20 20.62
CA GLU A 223 3.20 4.96 19.60
C GLU A 223 3.45 6.46 19.79
N ALA A 224 4.04 7.09 18.77
CA ALA A 224 4.49 8.48 18.84
C ALA A 224 3.62 9.46 18.04
N GLY A 225 2.55 8.97 17.41
CA GLY A 225 1.62 9.73 16.58
C GLY A 225 1.78 9.46 15.10
N GLU A 226 0.83 9.97 14.30
CA GLU A 226 0.81 9.84 12.83
C GLU A 226 1.85 10.72 12.14
N ASN A 227 2.29 11.80 12.79
CA ASN A 227 3.22 12.76 12.22
C ASN A 227 4.67 12.35 12.54
N ASP A 228 5.41 11.94 11.54
CA ASP A 228 6.80 11.48 11.65
C ASP A 228 7.73 12.55 12.22
N ASN A 229 7.43 13.84 12.05
CA ASN A 229 8.19 14.93 12.69
C ASN A 229 8.17 14.86 14.23
N LEU A 230 7.10 14.33 14.84
CA LEU A 230 7.05 14.12 16.28
C LEU A 230 8.02 13.01 16.71
N ILE A 231 8.22 11.99 15.89
CA ILE A 231 9.20 10.93 16.14
C ILE A 231 10.60 11.53 16.10
N VAL A 232 10.91 12.33 15.08
CA VAL A 232 12.21 13.03 14.93
C VAL A 232 12.52 13.87 16.16
N GLN A 233 11.58 14.70 16.63
CA GLN A 233 11.76 15.54 17.81
C GLN A 233 12.02 14.71 19.09
N LYS A 234 11.29 13.60 19.25
CA LYS A 234 11.47 12.69 20.41
C LYS A 234 12.83 11.99 20.37
N LEU A 235 13.35 11.62 19.19
CA LEU A 235 14.68 11.04 19.05
C LEU A 235 15.79 12.02 19.43
N GLN A 236 15.62 13.31 19.15
CA GLN A 236 16.55 14.35 19.61
C GLN A 236 16.59 14.47 21.13
N ALA A 237 15.42 14.31 21.78
CA ALA A 237 15.30 14.36 23.25
C ALA A 237 15.75 13.04 23.92
N ASN A 238 15.66 11.89 23.23
CA ASN A 238 16.07 10.58 23.73
C ASN A 238 17.01 9.89 22.73
N PRO A 239 18.33 10.18 22.78
CA PRO A 239 19.31 9.64 21.83
C PRO A 239 19.46 8.12 21.83
N ASN A 240 18.99 7.43 22.88
CA ASN A 240 19.06 5.96 22.99
C ASN A 240 17.88 5.24 22.35
N ALA A 241 16.81 5.97 22.01
CA ALA A 241 15.66 5.41 21.31
C ALA A 241 15.92 5.30 19.80
N PHE A 242 15.18 4.41 19.18
CA PHE A 242 15.08 4.30 17.72
C PHE A 242 13.70 4.78 17.25
N GLY A 243 13.64 5.22 15.99
CA GLY A 243 12.41 5.64 15.33
C GLY A 243 12.11 4.76 14.12
N VAL A 244 10.83 4.54 13.87
CA VAL A 244 10.30 3.91 12.65
C VAL A 244 9.46 4.94 11.92
N PHE A 245 9.86 5.31 10.70
CA PHE A 245 9.19 6.33 9.87
C PHE A 245 9.64 6.22 8.42
N GLY A 246 9.04 7.01 7.52
CA GLY A 246 9.37 7.04 6.10
C GLY A 246 10.76 7.58 5.81
N TYR A 247 11.42 7.05 4.77
CA TYR A 247 12.78 7.44 4.35
C TYR A 247 12.89 8.94 4.06
N SER A 248 11.90 9.57 3.46
CA SER A 248 11.92 11.00 3.16
C SER A 248 12.15 11.87 4.40
N PHE A 249 11.63 11.47 5.57
CA PHE A 249 11.88 12.16 6.83
C PHE A 249 13.29 11.93 7.36
N LEU A 250 13.90 10.76 7.11
CA LEU A 250 15.32 10.54 7.39
C LEU A 250 16.19 11.46 6.53
N GLU A 251 15.90 11.54 5.24
CA GLU A 251 16.64 12.37 4.29
C GLU A 251 16.59 13.85 4.68
N GLN A 252 15.39 14.38 4.95
CA GLN A 252 15.19 15.78 5.38
C GLN A 252 15.86 16.12 6.71
N ASN A 253 16.15 15.12 7.56
CA ASN A 253 16.77 15.28 8.88
C ASN A 253 18.12 14.56 8.98
N SER A 254 18.81 14.35 7.86
CA SER A 254 20.08 13.62 7.78
C SER A 254 21.25 14.31 8.47
N ASP A 255 21.12 15.57 8.84
CA ASP A 255 22.06 16.32 9.68
C ASP A 255 22.06 15.82 11.14
N VAL A 256 20.90 15.43 11.68
CA VAL A 256 20.70 15.02 13.09
C VAL A 256 20.40 13.53 13.27
N LEU A 257 19.84 12.86 12.27
CA LEU A 257 19.47 11.44 12.29
C LEU A 257 20.35 10.60 11.38
N ARG A 258 20.38 9.30 11.66
CA ARG A 258 20.92 8.29 10.74
C ARG A 258 20.05 7.04 10.74
N GLY A 259 19.96 6.40 9.57
CA GLY A 259 19.34 5.09 9.43
C GLY A 259 20.28 3.97 9.86
N SER A 260 19.74 2.99 10.56
CA SER A 260 20.42 1.73 10.85
C SER A 260 20.46 0.87 9.57
N LYS A 261 21.51 0.06 9.43
CA LYS A 261 21.53 -0.96 8.39
C LYS A 261 20.54 -2.07 8.74
N ILE A 262 19.87 -2.58 7.70
CA ILE A 262 19.06 -3.79 7.81
C ILE A 262 19.59 -4.83 6.84
N ASN A 263 19.97 -6.00 7.34
CA ASN A 263 20.68 -7.03 6.57
C ASN A 263 21.92 -6.46 5.83
N ASP A 264 22.73 -5.67 6.52
CA ASP A 264 23.94 -4.99 6.01
C ASP A 264 23.68 -3.86 4.99
N VAL A 265 22.43 -3.59 4.60
CA VAL A 265 22.06 -2.54 3.63
C VAL A 265 21.67 -1.25 4.33
N VAL A 266 22.27 -0.13 3.89
CA VAL A 266 21.93 1.23 4.37
C VAL A 266 20.64 1.71 3.70
N PRO A 267 19.73 2.38 4.40
CA PRO A 267 18.59 3.05 3.76
C PRO A 267 19.07 4.32 3.02
N THR A 268 19.34 4.18 1.74
CA THR A 268 19.61 5.27 0.80
C THR A 268 18.56 5.25 -0.29
N PHE A 269 18.42 6.37 -1.00
CA PHE A 269 17.54 6.44 -2.16
C PHE A 269 17.82 5.30 -3.14
N ASP A 270 19.06 5.12 -3.57
CA ASP A 270 19.47 4.09 -4.53
C ASP A 270 19.10 2.68 -4.04
N ASN A 271 19.46 2.33 -2.79
CA ASN A 271 19.17 1.01 -2.24
C ASN A 271 17.66 0.74 -2.10
N ILE A 272 16.86 1.78 -1.95
CA ILE A 272 15.39 1.68 -1.90
C ILE A 272 14.83 1.52 -3.31
N ALA A 273 15.25 2.35 -4.25
CA ALA A 273 14.81 2.32 -5.63
C ALA A 273 15.18 1.01 -6.33
N GLU A 274 16.38 0.47 -6.07
CA GLU A 274 16.84 -0.82 -6.58
C GLU A 274 16.24 -2.03 -5.85
N GLY A 275 15.45 -1.81 -4.77
CA GLY A 275 14.90 -2.90 -3.94
C GLY A 275 15.93 -3.66 -3.10
N ALA A 276 17.17 -3.15 -3.00
CA ALA A 276 18.24 -3.74 -2.18
C ALA A 276 17.97 -3.58 -0.68
N TYR A 277 17.34 -2.45 -0.26
CA TYR A 277 16.99 -2.23 1.13
C TYR A 277 15.75 -3.06 1.52
N PRO A 278 15.84 -3.96 2.52
CA PRO A 278 14.81 -4.98 2.74
C PRO A 278 13.46 -4.45 3.24
N VAL A 279 13.42 -3.20 3.73
CA VAL A 279 12.20 -2.56 4.24
C VAL A 279 11.73 -1.49 3.26
N SER A 280 11.76 -1.83 1.96
CA SER A 280 11.26 -1.01 0.86
C SER A 280 10.41 -1.83 -0.10
N ARG A 281 9.59 -1.15 -0.89
CA ARG A 281 8.75 -1.74 -1.92
C ARG A 281 8.27 -0.71 -2.93
N SER A 282 8.02 -1.15 -4.16
CA SER A 282 7.35 -0.35 -5.18
C SER A 282 5.86 -0.21 -4.87
N LEU A 283 5.30 0.94 -5.22
CA LEU A 283 3.90 1.29 -5.07
C LEU A 283 3.24 1.42 -6.44
N TYR A 284 2.00 0.94 -6.53
CA TYR A 284 1.25 0.86 -7.77
C TYR A 284 -0.20 1.30 -7.58
N PHE A 285 -0.81 1.72 -8.67
CA PHE A 285 -2.25 1.59 -8.84
C PHE A 285 -2.57 0.93 -10.19
N TYR A 286 -3.77 0.38 -10.31
CA TYR A 286 -4.25 -0.30 -11.51
C TYR A 286 -5.59 0.31 -11.91
N VAL A 287 -5.73 0.61 -13.21
CA VAL A 287 -6.95 1.19 -13.80
C VAL A 287 -7.71 0.12 -14.56
N LYS A 288 -9.02 0.02 -14.35
CA LYS A 288 -9.91 -0.87 -15.11
C LYS A 288 -10.21 -0.25 -16.47
N LYS A 289 -9.59 -0.77 -17.52
CA LYS A 289 -9.71 -0.21 -18.87
C LYS A 289 -11.16 -0.14 -19.35
N ALA A 290 -11.98 -1.13 -19.04
CA ALA A 290 -13.41 -1.17 -19.39
C ALA A 290 -14.27 -0.06 -18.75
N HIS A 291 -13.77 0.66 -17.76
CA HIS A 291 -14.46 1.78 -17.13
C HIS A 291 -14.05 3.14 -17.69
N VAL A 292 -12.94 3.21 -18.45
CA VAL A 292 -12.47 4.43 -19.13
C VAL A 292 -13.50 4.85 -20.17
N GLY A 293 -13.85 6.12 -20.21
CA GLY A 293 -14.91 6.66 -21.08
C GLY A 293 -16.35 6.32 -20.62
N VAL A 294 -16.53 5.43 -19.60
CA VAL A 294 -17.82 5.11 -18.99
C VAL A 294 -18.01 5.88 -17.69
N ILE A 295 -16.99 5.86 -16.84
CA ILE A 295 -16.94 6.66 -15.60
C ILE A 295 -16.13 7.93 -15.92
N SER A 296 -16.75 9.08 -15.67
CA SER A 296 -16.17 10.37 -16.01
C SER A 296 -14.93 10.67 -15.16
N GLY A 297 -13.86 11.18 -15.80
CA GLY A 297 -12.67 11.71 -15.14
C GLY A 297 -11.58 10.68 -14.84
N ILE A 298 -11.67 9.42 -15.31
CA ILE A 298 -10.62 8.41 -15.04
C ILE A 298 -9.30 8.79 -15.69
N GLU A 299 -9.32 9.24 -16.95
CA GLU A 299 -8.10 9.62 -17.69
C GLU A 299 -7.46 10.85 -17.04
N GLU A 300 -8.25 11.85 -16.69
CA GLU A 300 -7.79 13.05 -16.02
C GLU A 300 -7.27 12.76 -14.59
N TYR A 301 -7.84 11.75 -13.91
CA TYR A 301 -7.34 11.30 -12.61
C TYR A 301 -5.97 10.62 -12.73
N VAL A 302 -5.78 9.80 -13.78
CA VAL A 302 -4.47 9.20 -14.09
C VAL A 302 -3.47 10.30 -14.40
N GLU A 303 -3.80 11.26 -15.28
CA GLU A 303 -2.95 12.40 -15.60
C GLU A 303 -2.56 13.21 -14.36
N ALA A 304 -3.53 13.52 -13.49
CA ALA A 304 -3.27 14.23 -12.24
C ALA A 304 -2.33 13.45 -11.33
N PHE A 305 -2.49 12.11 -11.25
CA PHE A 305 -1.65 11.27 -10.39
C PHE A 305 -0.20 11.19 -10.88
N VAL A 306 0.01 11.06 -12.22
CA VAL A 306 1.35 10.91 -12.79
C VAL A 306 2.04 12.23 -13.16
N SER A 307 1.42 13.36 -12.81
CA SER A 307 2.00 14.69 -13.03
C SER A 307 3.26 14.91 -12.18
N ASP A 308 4.18 15.76 -12.65
CA ASP A 308 5.36 16.15 -11.87
C ASP A 308 5.00 16.89 -10.58
N ASP A 309 3.88 17.63 -10.59
CA ASP A 309 3.35 18.28 -9.39
C ASP A 309 2.97 17.26 -8.30
N ALA A 310 2.55 16.03 -8.69
CA ALA A 310 2.19 14.97 -7.75
C ALA A 310 3.41 14.10 -7.39
N ILE A 311 4.02 13.42 -8.38
CA ILE A 311 5.03 12.36 -8.15
C ILE A 311 6.46 12.78 -8.52
N GLY A 312 6.69 14.01 -8.96
CA GLY A 312 8.03 14.53 -9.23
C GLY A 312 8.89 14.65 -7.98
N ASP A 313 10.17 14.95 -8.15
CA ASP A 313 11.14 15.05 -7.04
C ASP A 313 10.71 16.07 -5.98
N TYR A 314 10.04 17.14 -6.41
CA TYR A 314 9.45 18.16 -5.55
C TYR A 314 7.91 18.12 -5.54
N GLY A 315 7.32 17.01 -5.99
CA GLY A 315 5.88 16.82 -6.00
C GLY A 315 5.30 16.74 -4.59
N TYR A 316 4.03 17.14 -4.44
CA TYR A 316 3.39 17.20 -3.11
C TYR A 316 3.25 15.83 -2.43
N LEU A 317 3.40 14.71 -3.16
CA LEU A 317 3.41 13.37 -2.57
C LEU A 317 4.74 13.03 -1.88
N SER A 318 5.85 13.67 -2.29
CA SER A 318 7.15 13.53 -1.60
C SER A 318 7.09 14.05 -0.17
N GLU A 319 6.31 15.13 0.08
CA GLU A 319 6.06 15.64 1.43
C GLU A 319 5.29 14.65 2.32
N LYS A 320 4.55 13.71 1.69
CA LYS A 320 3.83 12.63 2.37
C LYS A 320 4.64 11.34 2.49
N GLY A 321 5.88 11.34 2.02
CA GLY A 321 6.81 10.22 2.13
C GLY A 321 6.92 9.32 0.90
N LEU A 322 6.30 9.70 -0.24
CA LEU A 322 6.56 9.00 -1.50
C LEU A 322 8.01 9.21 -1.92
N ILE A 323 8.70 8.13 -2.26
CA ILE A 323 10.02 8.18 -2.90
C ILE A 323 9.78 8.11 -4.41
N PRO A 324 10.15 9.15 -5.18
CA PRO A 324 9.86 9.20 -6.62
C PRO A 324 10.63 8.13 -7.39
N LEU A 325 10.17 7.83 -8.60
CA LEU A 325 10.96 7.13 -9.60
C LEU A 325 12.09 8.04 -10.10
N MET A 326 13.15 7.44 -10.63
CA MET A 326 14.16 8.19 -11.39
C MET A 326 13.49 8.88 -12.58
N GLU A 327 14.01 10.02 -13.01
CA GLU A 327 13.36 10.89 -14.01
C GLU A 327 13.03 10.14 -15.32
N ASP A 328 13.98 9.37 -15.85
CA ASP A 328 13.81 8.58 -17.06
C ASP A 328 12.79 7.43 -16.92
N GLU A 329 12.77 6.77 -15.75
CA GLU A 329 11.74 5.77 -15.42
C GLU A 329 10.36 6.40 -15.26
N ARG A 330 10.30 7.60 -14.64
CA ARG A 330 9.07 8.35 -14.42
C ARG A 330 8.44 8.80 -15.72
N ASP A 331 9.26 9.27 -16.68
CA ASP A 331 8.78 9.67 -18.01
C ASP A 331 8.23 8.49 -18.79
N THR A 332 8.96 7.36 -18.80
CA THR A 332 8.49 6.11 -19.42
C THR A 332 7.16 5.66 -18.81
N MET A 333 7.09 5.59 -17.48
CA MET A 333 5.88 5.19 -16.76
C MET A 333 4.70 6.14 -17.03
N ARG A 334 4.98 7.44 -17.17
CA ARG A 334 3.94 8.43 -17.51
C ARG A 334 3.34 8.17 -18.87
N ASP A 335 4.17 7.91 -19.87
CA ASP A 335 3.71 7.59 -21.24
C ASP A 335 2.86 6.31 -21.24
N GLU A 336 3.30 5.26 -20.54
CA GLU A 336 2.56 3.99 -20.38
C GLU A 336 1.21 4.21 -19.65
N ALA A 337 1.21 5.03 -18.59
CA ALA A 337 0.01 5.33 -17.82
C ALA A 337 -1.02 6.12 -18.63
N LEU A 338 -0.58 7.14 -19.36
CA LEU A 338 -1.46 7.94 -20.24
C LEU A 338 -1.94 7.12 -21.44
N GLY A 339 -1.15 6.17 -21.93
CA GLY A 339 -1.54 5.17 -22.94
C GLY A 339 -2.49 4.10 -22.40
N LEU A 340 -2.68 4.02 -21.07
CA LEU A 340 -3.43 2.96 -20.37
C LEU A 340 -2.95 1.57 -20.82
N GLU A 341 -1.65 1.36 -20.84
CA GLU A 341 -1.05 0.09 -21.22
C GLU A 341 -1.41 -1.00 -20.21
N THR A 342 -1.93 -2.13 -20.74
CA THR A 342 -2.45 -3.20 -19.90
C THR A 342 -1.37 -4.22 -19.57
N ILE A 343 -1.34 -4.64 -18.30
CA ILE A 343 -0.42 -5.67 -17.83
C ILE A 343 -0.95 -7.07 -18.11
N THR A 344 -0.08 -7.95 -18.59
CA THR A 344 -0.33 -9.37 -18.82
C THR A 344 0.50 -10.25 -17.88
N VAL A 345 0.26 -11.58 -17.90
CA VAL A 345 1.08 -12.53 -17.12
C VAL A 345 2.50 -12.61 -17.66
N GLU A 346 2.69 -12.43 -18.96
CA GLU A 346 4.00 -12.42 -19.62
C GLU A 346 4.88 -11.27 -19.10
N ASP A 347 4.30 -10.11 -18.78
CA ASP A 347 5.01 -8.93 -18.26
C ASP A 347 5.55 -9.12 -16.84
N LEU A 348 5.10 -10.17 -16.14
CA LEU A 348 5.64 -10.58 -14.84
C LEU A 348 6.85 -11.52 -14.96
N GLY A 349 7.15 -12.01 -16.16
CA GLY A 349 8.15 -13.03 -16.42
C GLY A 349 9.59 -12.53 -16.36
N GLY A 350 10.09 -12.25 -15.19
CA GLY A 350 11.48 -11.83 -14.98
C GLY A 350 11.84 -11.60 -13.50
N GLU A 351 10.88 -11.77 -12.59
CA GLU A 351 11.10 -11.62 -11.13
C GLU A 351 11.17 -12.96 -10.40
#